data_357006d39d3f5798aceb890a88ac05b3
#
_entry.id   357006d39d3f5798aceb890a88ac05b3
#
_cell.length_a   1.000
_cell.length_b   1.000
_cell.length_c   1.000
_cell.angle_alpha   90.00
_cell.angle_beta   90.00
_cell.angle_gamma   90.00
#
_symmetry.space_group_name_H-M   'P 1'
#
loop_
_entity.id
_entity.type
_entity.pdbx_description
1 polymer ?
#
loop_
_entity_poly.entity_id
_entity_poly.type
_entity_poly.pdbx_seq_one_letter_code
_entity_poly.pdbx_strand_id
1 'polypeptide(L)'
;MKRKLMIGTLVLFLGIITFSFSERYFNLTKELDIFSTLFKEVNQLYVDDTNPGEMMKNALDEMLAQLDPYTNYIPESEIEDYRFMTTGQYGGVGSLVRKKGDYVVITEPYEGFPAQMTGLQAGDLILEIDGKNVKNKTTDEVSKVLRGQPGTEVKVLVQRPGSQEPLNFSITRKEIKVKSVPYYGLVSDSIGYIVLTSFTEECSKEVKSAFVELKEKYQIKGLILDLRNNPGGLLNESVNISNLFIEKGQEIVSTKGRVQEWQKSYKGLNQAIDTEIPLVVLVNKGSASASEIVSGSLQDLDRAVILGQKTFGKGLVQTTRNLSYNSKLKVTTAKYYIPSGRCIQSLDYSNRDENGKVKKVADSLMTVFKTKKGRTVKDGGGIIPDLITQETKGSKILQTLDRNLLIFDFVTDYCIRNGKPANFDNVQLTEKDWLDFMMFIKDKDYDYVTQEEKQITELKTALKEEKMEDEVQQ
;
A
#
# COMPACT_ATOMS: atom_id res chain seq x y z
N MET A 1 -8.56 -65.41 2.44
CA MET A 1 -8.92 -64.55 3.56
C MET A 1 -8.33 -63.14 3.41
N LYS A 2 -7.05 -62.91 3.27
CA LYS A 2 -6.40 -61.58 3.18
C LYS A 2 -6.97 -60.62 2.10
N ARG A 3 -7.33 -61.16 0.91
CA ARG A 3 -7.88 -60.36 -0.21
C ARG A 3 -9.33 -59.85 0.07
N LYS A 4 -10.13 -60.64 0.74
CA LYS A 4 -11.51 -60.23 1.18
C LYS A 4 -11.46 -59.21 2.32
N LEU A 5 -10.50 -59.34 3.22
CA LEU A 5 -10.27 -58.36 4.29
C LEU A 5 -9.80 -57.01 3.74
N MET A 6 -8.89 -57.03 2.77
CA MET A 6 -8.39 -55.83 2.08
C MET A 6 -9.49 -55.08 1.29
N ILE A 7 -10.39 -55.82 0.63
CA ILE A 7 -11.54 -55.25 -0.06
C ILE A 7 -12.51 -54.64 0.94
N GLY A 8 -12.78 -55.35 2.05
CA GLY A 8 -13.65 -54.82 3.12
C GLY A 8 -13.13 -53.52 3.77
N THR A 9 -11.82 -53.45 4.05
CA THR A 9 -11.17 -52.23 4.54
C THR A 9 -11.20 -51.09 3.53
N LEU A 10 -11.02 -51.40 2.25
CA LEU A 10 -11.06 -50.37 1.18
C LEU A 10 -12.48 -49.81 1.03
N VAL A 11 -13.52 -50.67 1.07
CA VAL A 11 -14.93 -50.23 0.99
C VAL A 11 -15.32 -49.43 2.23
N LEU A 12 -14.86 -49.81 3.43
CA LEU A 12 -15.09 -49.04 4.66
C LEU A 12 -14.41 -47.67 4.60
N PHE A 13 -13.18 -47.61 4.09
CA PHE A 13 -12.42 -46.35 3.93
C PHE A 13 -13.07 -45.43 2.89
N LEU A 14 -13.55 -45.98 1.76
CA LEU A 14 -14.33 -45.22 0.78
C LEU A 14 -15.66 -44.74 1.38
N GLY A 15 -16.34 -45.55 2.17
CA GLY A 15 -17.57 -45.16 2.86
C GLY A 15 -17.38 -44.02 3.85
N ILE A 16 -16.29 -44.02 4.62
CA ILE A 16 -15.96 -42.96 5.57
C ILE A 16 -15.64 -41.68 4.82
N ILE A 17 -14.87 -41.73 3.72
CA ILE A 17 -14.53 -40.56 2.91
C ILE A 17 -15.80 -39.95 2.29
N THR A 18 -16.67 -40.74 1.68
CA THR A 18 -17.93 -40.26 1.08
C THR A 18 -18.88 -39.66 2.13
N PHE A 19 -18.97 -40.24 3.31
CA PHE A 19 -19.80 -39.74 4.42
C PHE A 19 -19.29 -38.38 4.93
N SER A 20 -17.97 -38.22 5.13
CA SER A 20 -17.37 -36.98 5.57
C SER A 20 -17.51 -35.82 4.53
N PHE A 21 -17.44 -36.13 3.24
CA PHE A 21 -17.69 -35.15 2.18
C PHE A 21 -19.18 -34.76 2.12
N SER A 22 -20.11 -35.73 2.32
CA SER A 22 -21.56 -35.49 2.31
C SER A 22 -21.96 -34.57 3.47
N GLU A 23 -21.43 -34.79 4.67
CA GLU A 23 -21.74 -34.00 5.86
C GLU A 23 -21.27 -32.56 5.74
N ARG A 24 -20.05 -32.36 5.21
CA ARG A 24 -19.50 -31.02 4.99
C ARG A 24 -20.27 -30.23 3.93
N TYR A 25 -20.70 -30.91 2.86
CA TYR A 25 -21.48 -30.28 1.79
C TYR A 25 -22.90 -29.95 2.27
N PHE A 26 -23.51 -30.84 3.06
CA PHE A 26 -24.82 -30.61 3.69
C PHE A 26 -24.78 -29.39 4.63
N ASN A 27 -23.77 -29.30 5.50
CA ASN A 27 -23.63 -28.17 6.42
C ASN A 27 -23.47 -26.86 5.66
N LEU A 28 -22.63 -26.84 4.61
CA LEU A 28 -22.46 -25.64 3.79
C LEU A 28 -23.76 -25.19 3.13
N THR A 29 -24.51 -26.12 2.54
CA THR A 29 -25.79 -25.83 1.88
C THR A 29 -26.83 -25.33 2.87
N LYS A 30 -26.92 -25.96 4.05
CA LYS A 30 -27.79 -25.54 5.14
C LYS A 30 -27.53 -24.12 5.60
N GLU A 31 -26.25 -23.77 5.85
CA GLU A 31 -25.88 -22.43 6.32
C GLU A 31 -26.15 -21.36 5.24
N LEU A 32 -25.93 -21.66 3.95
CA LEU A 32 -26.29 -20.77 2.84
C LEU A 32 -27.81 -20.56 2.73
N ASP A 33 -28.62 -21.58 2.93
CA ASP A 33 -30.07 -21.47 2.89
C ASP A 33 -30.60 -20.61 4.06
N ILE A 34 -30.08 -20.84 5.27
CA ILE A 34 -30.38 -20.00 6.44
C ILE A 34 -30.02 -18.55 6.18
N PHE A 35 -28.81 -18.29 5.69
CA PHE A 35 -28.34 -16.92 5.39
C PHE A 35 -29.23 -16.25 4.34
N SER A 36 -29.55 -16.94 3.25
CA SER A 36 -30.39 -16.40 2.18
C SER A 36 -31.81 -16.07 2.67
N THR A 37 -32.41 -16.97 3.46
CA THR A 37 -33.73 -16.74 4.03
C THR A 37 -33.72 -15.58 5.01
N LEU A 38 -32.76 -15.54 5.95
CA LEU A 38 -32.62 -14.45 6.90
C LEU A 38 -32.46 -13.10 6.21
N PHE A 39 -31.58 -13.04 5.23
CA PHE A 39 -31.32 -11.80 4.47
C PHE A 39 -32.59 -11.30 3.77
N LYS A 40 -33.36 -12.20 3.17
CA LYS A 40 -34.64 -11.89 2.53
C LYS A 40 -35.67 -11.38 3.54
N GLU A 41 -35.87 -12.10 4.65
CA GLU A 41 -36.85 -11.75 5.69
C GLU A 41 -36.54 -10.39 6.32
N VAL A 42 -35.27 -10.10 6.63
CA VAL A 42 -34.85 -8.80 7.18
C VAL A 42 -35.19 -7.68 6.20
N ASN A 43 -34.86 -7.83 4.90
CA ASN A 43 -35.14 -6.78 3.92
C ASN A 43 -36.64 -6.59 3.64
N GLN A 44 -37.49 -7.57 3.95
CA GLN A 44 -38.94 -7.48 3.77
C GLN A 44 -39.68 -6.97 5.01
N LEU A 45 -39.19 -7.30 6.21
CA LEU A 45 -39.93 -7.13 7.45
C LEU A 45 -39.38 -6.07 8.39
N TYR A 46 -38.15 -5.58 8.14
CA TYR A 46 -37.57 -4.55 9.00
C TYR A 46 -38.40 -3.24 8.93
N VAL A 47 -38.52 -2.54 10.05
CA VAL A 47 -39.41 -1.39 10.22
C VAL A 47 -39.07 -0.20 9.35
N ASP A 48 -37.77 -0.03 9.04
CA ASP A 48 -37.27 1.07 8.21
C ASP A 48 -36.74 0.52 6.87
N ASP A 49 -36.56 1.41 5.88
CA ASP A 49 -35.96 1.06 4.59
C ASP A 49 -34.53 0.57 4.79
N THR A 50 -34.21 -0.59 4.20
CA THR A 50 -32.87 -1.19 4.24
C THR A 50 -32.12 -0.92 2.96
N ASN A 51 -30.80 -0.92 3.02
CA ASN A 51 -29.91 -0.95 1.86
C ASN A 51 -29.31 -2.36 1.71
N PRO A 52 -29.91 -3.23 0.88
CA PRO A 52 -29.46 -4.62 0.74
C PRO A 52 -27.99 -4.75 0.30
N GLY A 53 -27.54 -3.85 -0.60
CA GLY A 53 -26.15 -3.87 -1.09
C GLY A 53 -25.13 -3.56 -0.01
N GLU A 54 -25.38 -2.55 0.79
CA GLU A 54 -24.52 -2.17 1.91
C GLU A 54 -24.53 -3.22 3.03
N MET A 55 -25.72 -3.75 3.38
CA MET A 55 -25.85 -4.83 4.36
C MET A 55 -25.07 -6.08 3.93
N MET A 56 -25.19 -6.46 2.65
CA MET A 56 -24.45 -7.62 2.11
C MET A 56 -22.94 -7.36 2.15
N LYS A 57 -22.48 -6.17 1.74
CA LYS A 57 -21.06 -5.82 1.79
C LYS A 57 -20.51 -5.91 3.20
N ASN A 58 -21.20 -5.32 4.18
CA ASN A 58 -20.77 -5.35 5.57
C ASN A 58 -20.70 -6.78 6.12
N ALA A 59 -21.69 -7.63 5.82
CA ALA A 59 -21.69 -9.02 6.23
C ALA A 59 -20.52 -9.83 5.62
N LEU A 60 -20.23 -9.60 4.34
CA LEU A 60 -19.11 -10.24 3.65
C LEU A 60 -17.75 -9.74 4.19
N ASP A 61 -17.61 -8.45 4.43
CA ASP A 61 -16.38 -7.86 4.96
C ASP A 61 -16.06 -8.41 6.36
N GLU A 62 -17.07 -8.48 7.26
CA GLU A 62 -16.91 -9.07 8.60
C GLU A 62 -16.58 -10.57 8.55
N MET A 63 -17.22 -11.33 7.67
CA MET A 63 -16.91 -12.74 7.48
C MET A 63 -15.45 -12.94 7.02
N LEU A 64 -14.99 -12.15 6.07
CA LEU A 64 -13.66 -12.27 5.50
C LEU A 64 -12.56 -11.75 6.44
N ALA A 65 -12.85 -10.72 7.25
CA ALA A 65 -11.94 -10.17 8.26
C ALA A 65 -11.53 -11.20 9.34
N GLN A 66 -12.35 -12.22 9.56
CA GLN A 66 -11.99 -13.34 10.45
C GLN A 66 -10.83 -14.19 9.92
N LEU A 67 -10.56 -14.17 8.62
CA LEU A 67 -9.48 -14.92 7.99
C LEU A 67 -8.16 -14.15 8.09
N ASP A 68 -8.08 -13.02 7.38
CA ASP A 68 -6.94 -12.10 7.37
C ASP A 68 -7.38 -10.75 6.76
N PRO A 69 -6.59 -9.65 6.90
CA PRO A 69 -6.97 -8.34 6.39
C PRO A 69 -6.79 -8.18 4.87
N TYR A 70 -6.30 -9.21 4.17
CA TYR A 70 -6.00 -9.16 2.73
C TYR A 70 -7.02 -9.91 1.88
N THR A 71 -7.86 -10.72 2.54
CA THR A 71 -8.97 -11.41 1.90
C THR A 71 -10.20 -10.51 1.90
N ASN A 72 -10.58 -10.02 0.70
CA ASN A 72 -11.57 -8.96 0.56
C ASN A 72 -12.58 -9.27 -0.55
N TYR A 73 -13.81 -8.85 -0.34
CA TYR A 73 -14.84 -8.75 -1.36
C TYR A 73 -14.74 -7.38 -2.04
N ILE A 74 -14.74 -7.37 -3.36
CA ILE A 74 -14.64 -6.16 -4.20
C ILE A 74 -15.93 -6.08 -5.01
N PRO A 75 -16.88 -5.21 -4.63
CA PRO A 75 -18.11 -5.00 -5.37
C PRO A 75 -17.82 -4.30 -6.70
N GLU A 76 -18.78 -4.34 -7.64
CA GLU A 76 -18.69 -3.68 -8.93
C GLU A 76 -18.32 -2.20 -8.82
N SER A 77 -18.85 -1.49 -7.81
CA SER A 77 -18.55 -0.08 -7.55
C SER A 77 -17.08 0.23 -7.20
N GLU A 78 -16.29 -0.77 -6.81
CA GLU A 78 -14.88 -0.65 -6.42
C GLU A 78 -13.93 -1.29 -7.46
N ILE A 79 -14.44 -1.76 -8.60
CA ILE A 79 -13.62 -2.41 -9.64
C ILE A 79 -12.58 -1.46 -10.25
N GLU A 80 -12.91 -0.19 -10.43
CA GLU A 80 -11.95 0.80 -10.95
C GLU A 80 -10.82 1.08 -9.96
N ASP A 81 -11.11 1.11 -8.66
CA ASP A 81 -10.07 1.24 -7.62
C ASP A 81 -9.16 0.00 -7.60
N TYR A 82 -9.74 -1.20 -7.74
CA TYR A 82 -8.97 -2.43 -7.88
C TYR A 82 -8.10 -2.43 -9.16
N ARG A 83 -8.65 -1.95 -10.29
CA ARG A 83 -7.90 -1.79 -11.54
C ARG A 83 -6.72 -0.84 -11.33
N PHE A 84 -6.95 0.30 -10.71
CA PHE A 84 -5.87 1.24 -10.39
C PHE A 84 -4.76 0.60 -9.54
N MET A 85 -5.11 -0.13 -8.50
CA MET A 85 -4.13 -0.81 -7.63
C MET A 85 -3.25 -1.83 -8.40
N THR A 86 -3.78 -2.45 -9.45
CA THR A 86 -3.09 -3.49 -10.22
C THR A 86 -2.33 -2.95 -11.43
N THR A 87 -2.93 -2.01 -12.15
CA THR A 87 -2.38 -1.48 -13.41
C THR A 87 -1.69 -0.12 -13.26
N GLY A 88 -1.95 0.60 -12.17
CA GLY A 88 -1.56 2.01 -12.03
C GLY A 88 -2.34 2.95 -12.93
N GLN A 89 -3.47 2.49 -13.53
CA GLN A 89 -4.26 3.24 -14.50
C GLN A 89 -5.66 3.50 -13.98
N TYR A 90 -6.17 4.71 -14.21
CA TYR A 90 -7.56 5.07 -13.92
C TYR A 90 -8.04 6.15 -14.90
N GLY A 91 -9.34 6.21 -15.12
CA GLY A 91 -9.96 7.33 -15.84
C GLY A 91 -10.15 8.52 -14.90
N GLY A 92 -9.68 9.72 -15.29
CA GLY A 92 -9.80 10.88 -14.42
C GLY A 92 -9.10 12.13 -14.93
N VAL A 93 -8.89 13.08 -14.03
CA VAL A 93 -8.26 14.39 -14.34
C VAL A 93 -6.74 14.39 -14.19
N GLY A 94 -6.16 13.46 -13.42
CA GLY A 94 -4.71 13.36 -13.21
C GLY A 94 -4.19 14.40 -12.22
N SER A 95 -4.59 14.28 -10.93
CA SER A 95 -4.05 15.12 -9.85
C SER A 95 -4.07 14.39 -8.52
N LEU A 96 -3.12 14.74 -7.64
CA LEU A 96 -3.19 14.45 -6.21
C LEU A 96 -3.97 15.54 -5.50
N VAL A 97 -4.75 15.13 -4.52
CA VAL A 97 -5.56 16.03 -3.69
C VAL A 97 -5.41 15.69 -2.21
N ARG A 98 -5.49 16.70 -1.33
CA ARG A 98 -5.45 16.53 0.12
C ARG A 98 -6.56 17.35 0.79
N LYS A 99 -6.98 16.93 1.99
CA LYS A 99 -7.94 17.69 2.80
C LYS A 99 -7.27 18.94 3.36
N LYS A 100 -7.95 20.10 3.25
CA LYS A 100 -7.54 21.39 3.82
C LYS A 100 -8.73 22.11 4.42
N GLY A 101 -8.81 22.10 5.74
CA GLY A 101 -9.99 22.62 6.46
C GLY A 101 -11.26 21.90 5.98
N ASP A 102 -12.28 22.67 5.61
CA ASP A 102 -13.56 22.14 5.15
C ASP A 102 -13.53 21.64 3.68
N TYR A 103 -12.49 21.93 2.92
CA TYR A 103 -12.41 21.64 1.49
C TYR A 103 -11.27 20.67 1.15
N VAL A 104 -11.13 20.38 -0.12
CA VAL A 104 -10.04 19.60 -0.69
C VAL A 104 -9.21 20.50 -1.59
N VAL A 105 -7.89 20.43 -1.47
CA VAL A 105 -6.94 21.20 -2.26
C VAL A 105 -6.20 20.30 -3.25
N ILE A 106 -5.95 20.81 -4.45
CA ILE A 106 -5.06 20.17 -5.42
C ILE A 106 -3.62 20.39 -4.94
N THR A 107 -2.92 19.29 -4.63
CA THR A 107 -1.51 19.38 -4.20
C THR A 107 -0.55 19.16 -5.35
N GLU A 108 -0.92 18.31 -6.32
CA GLU A 108 -0.07 18.02 -7.47
C GLU A 108 -0.93 17.67 -8.69
N PRO A 109 -1.09 18.58 -9.67
CA PRO A 109 -1.59 18.21 -10.99
C PRO A 109 -0.47 17.50 -11.73
N TYR A 110 -0.72 16.27 -12.23
CA TYR A 110 0.30 15.47 -12.90
C TYR A 110 0.67 16.09 -14.25
N GLU A 111 1.95 16.15 -14.53
CA GLU A 111 2.50 16.72 -15.76
C GLU A 111 2.01 15.97 -17.00
N GLY A 112 1.53 16.73 -18.01
CA GLY A 112 1.01 16.19 -19.26
C GLY A 112 -0.42 15.62 -19.18
N PHE A 113 -1.05 15.64 -18.00
CA PHE A 113 -2.43 15.15 -17.82
C PHE A 113 -3.49 16.27 -17.78
N PRO A 114 -4.78 15.94 -17.93
CA PRO A 114 -5.84 16.93 -18.11
C PRO A 114 -5.87 18.05 -17.07
N ALA A 115 -5.68 17.75 -15.80
CA ALA A 115 -5.67 18.76 -14.74
C ALA A 115 -4.64 19.86 -15.00
N GLN A 116 -3.39 19.48 -15.26
CA GLN A 116 -2.33 20.42 -15.56
C GLN A 116 -2.55 21.14 -16.91
N MET A 117 -2.96 20.38 -17.94
CA MET A 117 -3.16 20.93 -19.28
C MET A 117 -4.29 21.96 -19.36
N THR A 118 -5.32 21.85 -18.51
CA THR A 118 -6.41 22.84 -18.41
C THR A 118 -6.04 24.03 -17.52
N GLY A 119 -4.87 23.99 -16.85
CA GLY A 119 -4.37 25.10 -16.07
C GLY A 119 -4.68 25.03 -14.57
N LEU A 120 -5.15 23.88 -14.05
CA LEU A 120 -5.19 23.65 -12.60
C LEU A 120 -3.76 23.67 -12.02
N GLN A 121 -3.63 24.21 -10.83
CA GLN A 121 -2.35 24.38 -10.15
C GLN A 121 -2.37 23.84 -8.73
N ALA A 122 -1.18 23.51 -8.20
CA ALA A 122 -1.01 23.26 -6.79
C ALA A 122 -1.48 24.47 -5.97
N GLY A 123 -2.27 24.23 -4.93
CA GLY A 123 -2.89 25.27 -4.11
C GLY A 123 -4.34 25.59 -4.48
N ASP A 124 -4.85 25.16 -5.65
CA ASP A 124 -6.25 25.36 -6.03
C ASP A 124 -7.18 24.60 -5.06
N LEU A 125 -8.02 25.33 -4.33
CA LEU A 125 -9.00 24.80 -3.41
C LEU A 125 -10.30 24.49 -4.14
N ILE A 126 -10.74 23.24 -4.16
CA ILE A 126 -11.95 22.82 -4.88
C ILE A 126 -13.18 23.24 -4.10
N LEU A 127 -14.01 24.09 -4.68
CA LEU A 127 -15.26 24.58 -4.10
C LEU A 127 -16.47 23.76 -4.55
N GLU A 128 -16.53 23.48 -5.88
CA GLU A 128 -17.64 22.75 -6.50
C GLU A 128 -17.14 21.80 -7.58
N ILE A 129 -17.86 20.70 -7.77
CA ILE A 129 -17.69 19.78 -8.89
C ILE A 129 -19.07 19.55 -9.53
N ASP A 130 -19.18 19.78 -10.83
CA ASP A 130 -20.43 19.71 -11.61
C ASP A 130 -21.60 20.51 -10.95
N GLY A 131 -21.28 21.71 -10.43
CA GLY A 131 -22.22 22.60 -9.76
C GLY A 131 -22.64 22.15 -8.35
N LYS A 132 -22.04 21.07 -7.80
CA LYS A 132 -22.31 20.61 -6.45
C LYS A 132 -21.20 21.04 -5.51
N ASN A 133 -21.57 21.72 -4.42
CA ASN A 133 -20.62 22.15 -3.40
C ASN A 133 -19.98 20.92 -2.71
N VAL A 134 -18.64 20.95 -2.54
CA VAL A 134 -17.86 19.87 -1.94
C VAL A 134 -17.35 20.19 -0.54
N LYS A 135 -17.91 21.24 0.10
CA LYS A 135 -17.61 21.57 1.50
C LYS A 135 -17.86 20.36 2.41
N ASN A 136 -16.96 20.12 3.34
CA ASN A 136 -16.97 18.98 4.28
C ASN A 136 -16.86 17.58 3.63
N LYS A 137 -16.72 17.48 2.32
CA LYS A 137 -16.46 16.20 1.66
C LYS A 137 -15.06 15.70 1.99
N THR A 138 -14.92 14.36 2.07
CA THR A 138 -13.63 13.70 2.25
C THR A 138 -12.82 13.72 0.94
N THR A 139 -11.51 13.47 1.04
CA THR A 139 -10.64 13.32 -0.13
C THR A 139 -11.14 12.20 -1.06
N ASP A 140 -11.62 11.09 -0.49
CA ASP A 140 -12.17 9.96 -1.25
C ASP A 140 -13.44 10.32 -2.02
N GLU A 141 -14.39 11.02 -1.38
CA GLU A 141 -15.62 11.46 -2.06
C GLU A 141 -15.31 12.39 -3.23
N VAL A 142 -14.39 13.34 -3.04
CA VAL A 142 -13.96 14.26 -4.11
C VAL A 142 -13.21 13.50 -5.21
N SER A 143 -12.29 12.61 -4.85
CA SER A 143 -11.55 11.80 -5.82
C SER A 143 -12.46 10.91 -6.67
N LYS A 144 -13.48 10.30 -6.07
CA LYS A 144 -14.48 9.49 -6.80
C LYS A 144 -15.20 10.28 -7.87
N VAL A 145 -15.51 11.55 -7.64
CA VAL A 145 -16.17 12.42 -8.62
C VAL A 145 -15.20 12.94 -9.69
N LEU A 146 -13.94 13.22 -9.33
CA LEU A 146 -12.91 13.62 -10.29
C LEU A 146 -12.49 12.46 -11.21
N ARG A 147 -12.59 11.21 -10.74
CA ARG A 147 -12.46 10.01 -11.57
C ARG A 147 -13.71 9.80 -12.41
N GLY A 148 -13.61 8.97 -13.44
CA GLY A 148 -14.73 8.61 -14.30
C GLY A 148 -14.26 8.12 -15.66
N GLN A 149 -15.20 7.78 -16.51
CA GLN A 149 -14.91 7.22 -17.84
C GLN A 149 -14.09 8.21 -18.67
N PRO A 150 -12.98 7.78 -19.31
CA PRO A 150 -12.24 8.60 -20.27
C PRO A 150 -13.16 9.15 -21.36
N GLY A 151 -12.92 10.40 -21.75
CA GLY A 151 -13.75 11.13 -22.75
C GLY A 151 -14.94 11.89 -22.15
N THR A 152 -15.29 11.64 -20.88
CA THR A 152 -16.34 12.44 -20.19
C THR A 152 -15.78 13.73 -19.63
N GLU A 153 -16.62 14.75 -19.52
CA GLU A 153 -16.26 16.06 -18.98
C GLU A 153 -16.61 16.15 -17.48
N VAL A 154 -15.81 16.90 -16.73
CA VAL A 154 -16.10 17.33 -15.36
C VAL A 154 -15.80 18.82 -15.21
N LYS A 155 -16.71 19.56 -14.59
CA LYS A 155 -16.54 20.99 -14.30
C LYS A 155 -16.10 21.18 -12.86
N VAL A 156 -15.04 21.95 -12.66
CA VAL A 156 -14.45 22.19 -11.33
C VAL A 156 -14.35 23.68 -11.10
N LEU A 157 -15.00 24.16 -10.02
CA LEU A 157 -14.84 25.51 -9.53
C LEU A 157 -13.80 25.50 -8.41
N VAL A 158 -12.77 26.34 -8.54
CA VAL A 158 -11.70 26.40 -7.54
C VAL A 158 -11.45 27.83 -7.06
N GLN A 159 -11.03 27.98 -5.82
CA GLN A 159 -10.42 29.18 -5.30
C GLN A 159 -8.91 29.06 -5.39
N ARG A 160 -8.28 29.87 -6.22
CA ARG A 160 -6.82 29.92 -6.37
C ARG A 160 -6.24 30.92 -5.38
N PRO A 161 -5.18 30.58 -4.62
CA PRO A 161 -4.44 31.56 -3.82
C PRO A 161 -3.98 32.74 -4.68
N GLY A 162 -4.22 33.97 -4.20
CA GLY A 162 -3.92 35.20 -4.93
C GLY A 162 -4.95 35.65 -5.99
N SER A 163 -5.96 34.82 -6.29
CA SER A 163 -7.09 35.22 -7.16
C SER A 163 -8.24 35.81 -6.33
N GLN A 164 -8.81 36.93 -6.77
CA GLN A 164 -9.97 37.51 -6.10
C GLN A 164 -11.26 36.72 -6.34
N GLU A 165 -11.42 36.21 -7.56
CA GLU A 165 -12.61 35.46 -8.00
C GLU A 165 -12.29 33.97 -8.16
N PRO A 166 -13.26 33.07 -7.87
CA PRO A 166 -13.14 31.65 -8.21
C PRO A 166 -12.99 31.42 -9.71
N LEU A 167 -12.25 30.38 -10.07
CA LEU A 167 -11.94 30.00 -11.45
C LEU A 167 -12.69 28.71 -11.81
N ASN A 168 -13.32 28.72 -13.01
CA ASN A 168 -13.98 27.56 -13.56
C ASN A 168 -13.09 26.83 -14.57
N PHE A 169 -13.00 25.50 -14.43
CA PHE A 169 -12.29 24.63 -15.35
C PHE A 169 -13.22 23.53 -15.86
N SER A 170 -13.22 23.32 -17.18
CA SER A 170 -13.88 22.20 -17.83
C SER A 170 -12.82 21.20 -18.28
N ILE A 171 -12.83 20.00 -17.71
CA ILE A 171 -11.76 19.03 -17.83
C ILE A 171 -12.30 17.76 -18.47
N THR A 172 -11.78 17.40 -19.63
CA THR A 172 -12.09 16.09 -20.24
C THR A 172 -11.23 15.02 -19.59
N ARG A 173 -11.86 14.05 -18.91
CA ARG A 173 -11.15 12.92 -18.29
C ARG A 173 -10.41 12.11 -19.34
N LYS A 174 -9.22 11.66 -18.99
CA LYS A 174 -8.41 10.73 -19.80
C LYS A 174 -8.01 9.53 -18.96
N GLU A 175 -7.48 8.52 -19.62
CA GLU A 175 -6.76 7.46 -18.92
C GLU A 175 -5.44 8.02 -18.35
N ILE A 176 -5.29 7.92 -17.06
CA ILE A 176 -4.12 8.39 -16.30
C ILE A 176 -3.29 7.17 -15.95
N LYS A 177 -2.04 7.14 -16.37
CA LYS A 177 -1.06 6.13 -15.97
C LYS A 177 -0.07 6.75 -14.99
N VAL A 178 -0.14 6.33 -13.73
CA VAL A 178 0.83 6.73 -12.70
C VAL A 178 2.06 5.86 -12.84
N LYS A 179 3.24 6.48 -12.97
CA LYS A 179 4.51 5.76 -13.05
C LYS A 179 4.84 5.08 -11.73
N SER A 180 5.22 3.82 -11.78
CA SER A 180 5.75 3.09 -10.63
C SER A 180 7.17 3.51 -10.28
N VAL A 181 7.93 4.01 -11.26
CA VAL A 181 9.25 4.64 -11.10
C VAL A 181 9.09 6.15 -11.30
N PRO A 182 8.71 6.91 -10.25
CA PRO A 182 8.52 8.36 -10.36
C PRO A 182 9.83 9.13 -10.53
N TYR A 183 10.94 8.55 -10.09
CA TYR A 183 12.26 9.17 -10.14
C TYR A 183 13.37 8.16 -10.33
N TYR A 184 14.34 8.50 -11.17
CA TYR A 184 15.64 7.87 -11.25
C TYR A 184 16.69 8.90 -11.67
N GLY A 185 17.94 8.71 -11.23
CA GLY A 185 19.03 9.65 -11.50
C GLY A 185 20.32 9.22 -10.83
N LEU A 186 21.27 10.14 -10.70
CA LEU A 186 22.53 9.94 -9.99
C LEU A 186 22.43 10.51 -8.56
N VAL A 187 22.97 9.79 -7.58
CA VAL A 187 23.19 10.32 -6.21
C VAL A 187 24.66 10.74 -6.01
N SER A 188 25.54 10.30 -6.91
CA SER A 188 26.94 10.75 -7.04
C SER A 188 27.39 10.43 -8.46
N ASP A 189 28.59 10.87 -8.85
CA ASP A 189 29.12 10.76 -10.22
C ASP A 189 29.02 9.36 -10.86
N SER A 190 28.92 8.31 -10.09
CA SER A 190 28.92 6.94 -10.59
C SER A 190 27.90 6.00 -9.94
N ILE A 191 27.00 6.51 -9.10
CA ILE A 191 25.98 5.73 -8.41
C ILE A 191 24.60 6.10 -8.91
N GLY A 192 23.96 5.15 -9.58
CA GLY A 192 22.55 5.26 -9.99
C GLY A 192 21.60 5.04 -8.83
N TYR A 193 20.44 5.70 -8.90
CA TYR A 193 19.37 5.61 -7.92
C TYR A 193 18.02 5.48 -8.63
N ILE A 194 17.23 4.51 -8.25
CA ILE A 194 15.90 4.27 -8.81
C ILE A 194 14.91 4.13 -7.64
N VAL A 195 13.83 4.91 -7.68
CA VAL A 195 12.72 4.81 -6.72
C VAL A 195 11.60 3.99 -7.35
N LEU A 196 11.19 2.90 -6.69
CA LEU A 196 10.03 2.12 -7.08
C LEU A 196 8.98 2.21 -5.98
N THR A 197 7.82 2.79 -6.28
CA THR A 197 6.77 3.08 -5.28
C THR A 197 5.68 2.02 -5.19
N SER A 198 5.49 1.22 -6.26
CA SER A 198 4.51 0.12 -6.29
C SER A 198 4.85 -0.92 -7.35
N PHE A 199 4.30 -2.13 -7.21
CA PHE A 199 4.47 -3.21 -8.20
C PHE A 199 3.20 -3.34 -9.05
N THR A 200 2.91 -2.31 -9.84
CA THR A 200 1.83 -2.34 -10.83
C THR A 200 2.27 -3.06 -12.10
N GLU A 201 1.33 -3.35 -12.98
CA GLU A 201 1.59 -4.00 -14.27
C GLU A 201 2.64 -3.24 -15.08
N GLU A 202 3.63 -3.96 -15.59
CA GLU A 202 4.77 -3.44 -16.36
C GLU A 202 5.79 -2.58 -15.58
N CYS A 203 5.71 -2.45 -14.27
CA CYS A 203 6.69 -1.69 -13.50
C CYS A 203 8.13 -2.22 -13.67
N SER A 204 8.30 -3.51 -13.93
CA SER A 204 9.60 -4.10 -14.25
C SER A 204 10.22 -3.55 -15.54
N LYS A 205 9.40 -3.16 -16.51
CA LYS A 205 9.88 -2.47 -17.72
C LYS A 205 10.36 -1.04 -17.39
N GLU A 206 9.67 -0.35 -16.49
CA GLU A 206 10.09 0.99 -16.03
C GLU A 206 11.45 0.92 -15.31
N VAL A 207 11.60 -0.02 -14.36
CA VAL A 207 12.89 -0.25 -13.66
C VAL A 207 13.98 -0.63 -14.65
N LYS A 208 13.69 -1.53 -15.60
CA LYS A 208 14.63 -1.93 -16.64
C LYS A 208 15.09 -0.74 -17.47
N SER A 209 14.16 0.07 -17.96
CA SER A 209 14.48 1.22 -18.81
C SER A 209 15.31 2.26 -18.05
N ALA A 210 14.95 2.56 -16.80
CA ALA A 210 15.73 3.46 -15.93
C ALA A 210 17.15 2.92 -15.70
N PHE A 211 17.30 1.63 -15.42
CA PHE A 211 18.60 1.02 -15.19
C PHE A 211 19.48 1.02 -16.43
N VAL A 212 18.92 0.68 -17.61
CA VAL A 212 19.65 0.69 -18.88
C VAL A 212 20.11 2.10 -19.21
N GLU A 213 19.22 3.11 -19.08
CA GLU A 213 19.61 4.50 -19.32
C GLU A 213 20.74 4.97 -18.40
N LEU A 214 20.66 4.66 -17.10
CA LEU A 214 21.72 4.99 -16.14
C LEU A 214 23.06 4.33 -16.51
N LYS A 215 23.04 3.06 -16.97
CA LYS A 215 24.25 2.37 -17.42
C LYS A 215 24.85 2.98 -18.69
N GLU A 216 24.03 3.23 -19.70
CA GLU A 216 24.49 3.66 -21.02
C GLU A 216 24.92 5.12 -21.03
N LYS A 217 24.10 6.00 -20.40
CA LYS A 217 24.33 7.44 -20.43
C LYS A 217 25.36 7.90 -19.40
N TYR A 218 25.32 7.31 -18.19
CA TYR A 218 26.12 7.78 -17.05
C TYR A 218 27.22 6.79 -16.63
N GLN A 219 27.27 5.58 -17.25
CA GLN A 219 28.28 4.55 -16.96
C GLN A 219 28.42 4.25 -15.47
N ILE A 220 27.27 4.13 -14.77
CA ILE A 220 27.22 3.90 -13.33
C ILE A 220 28.03 2.67 -12.92
N LYS A 221 28.69 2.74 -11.75
CA LYS A 221 29.47 1.65 -11.14
C LYS A 221 28.75 0.97 -9.98
N GLY A 222 27.59 1.46 -9.59
CA GLY A 222 26.73 0.90 -8.55
C GLY A 222 25.31 1.40 -8.70
N LEU A 223 24.37 0.66 -8.13
CA LEU A 223 22.93 0.97 -8.18
C LEU A 223 22.31 0.90 -6.80
N ILE A 224 21.49 1.86 -6.49
CA ILE A 224 20.58 1.87 -5.34
C ILE A 224 19.15 1.71 -5.86
N LEU A 225 18.46 0.65 -5.42
CA LEU A 225 17.02 0.46 -5.64
C LEU A 225 16.27 0.79 -4.36
N ASP A 226 15.46 1.84 -4.39
CA ASP A 226 14.70 2.29 -3.22
C ASP A 226 13.29 1.69 -3.22
N LEU A 227 13.03 0.82 -2.23
CA LEU A 227 11.74 0.19 -1.96
C LEU A 227 11.11 0.69 -0.65
N ARG A 228 11.61 1.78 -0.07
CA ARG A 228 11.05 2.35 1.16
C ARG A 228 9.61 2.82 0.91
N ASN A 229 8.71 2.53 1.86
CA ASN A 229 7.28 2.82 1.77
C ASN A 229 6.55 2.17 0.58
N ASN A 230 7.15 1.19 -0.09
CA ASN A 230 6.52 0.44 -1.17
C ASN A 230 5.75 -0.76 -0.60
N PRO A 231 4.39 -0.75 -0.63
CA PRO A 231 3.57 -1.81 -0.03
C PRO A 231 3.56 -3.12 -0.83
N GLY A 232 4.25 -3.16 -1.97
CA GLY A 232 4.27 -4.29 -2.87
C GLY A 232 3.32 -4.13 -4.05
N GLY A 233 2.71 -5.22 -4.49
CA GLY A 233 1.81 -5.33 -5.62
C GLY A 233 1.91 -6.70 -6.29
N LEU A 234 2.05 -6.73 -7.62
CA LEU A 234 2.03 -7.96 -8.41
C LEU A 234 3.28 -8.81 -8.19
N LEU A 235 3.08 -10.08 -7.81
CA LEU A 235 4.15 -11.05 -7.58
C LEU A 235 5.02 -11.25 -8.83
N ASN A 236 4.41 -11.36 -10.02
CA ASN A 236 5.15 -11.56 -11.25
C ASN A 236 6.12 -10.40 -11.55
N GLU A 237 5.74 -9.18 -11.20
CA GLU A 237 6.59 -8.00 -11.37
C GLU A 237 7.80 -8.03 -10.40
N SER A 238 7.63 -8.53 -9.18
CA SER A 238 8.76 -8.74 -8.27
C SER A 238 9.75 -9.79 -8.79
N VAL A 239 9.24 -10.85 -9.41
CA VAL A 239 10.07 -11.86 -10.08
C VAL A 239 10.82 -11.26 -11.27
N ASN A 240 10.14 -10.48 -12.11
CA ASN A 240 10.75 -9.82 -13.27
C ASN A 240 11.85 -8.83 -12.85
N ILE A 241 11.61 -8.01 -11.82
CA ILE A 241 12.61 -7.06 -11.30
C ILE A 241 13.81 -7.80 -10.71
N SER A 242 13.58 -8.83 -9.90
CA SER A 242 14.67 -9.65 -9.35
C SER A 242 15.50 -10.28 -10.46
N ASN A 243 14.86 -10.75 -11.54
CA ASN A 243 15.55 -11.36 -12.69
C ASN A 243 16.39 -10.37 -13.51
N LEU A 244 16.27 -9.07 -13.33
CA LEU A 244 17.21 -8.10 -13.93
C LEU A 244 18.64 -8.31 -13.40
N PHE A 245 18.76 -8.80 -12.16
CA PHE A 245 20.00 -8.94 -11.39
C PHE A 245 20.37 -10.39 -11.04
N ILE A 246 19.47 -11.34 -11.24
CA ILE A 246 19.62 -12.76 -10.89
C ILE A 246 19.67 -13.59 -12.18
N GLU A 247 20.55 -14.57 -12.22
CA GLU A 247 20.75 -15.46 -13.37
C GLU A 247 19.46 -16.19 -13.77
N LYS A 248 19.34 -16.46 -15.07
CA LYS A 248 18.27 -17.28 -15.62
C LYS A 248 18.25 -18.68 -14.98
N GLY A 249 17.05 -19.16 -14.66
CA GLY A 249 16.83 -20.48 -14.04
C GLY A 249 16.95 -20.50 -12.52
N GLN A 250 17.54 -19.47 -11.89
CA GLN A 250 17.62 -19.36 -10.44
C GLN A 250 16.23 -19.12 -9.85
N GLU A 251 15.87 -19.84 -8.79
CA GLU A 251 14.64 -19.60 -8.04
C GLU A 251 14.67 -18.25 -7.34
N ILE A 252 13.58 -17.51 -7.45
CA ILE A 252 13.39 -16.19 -6.83
C ILE A 252 12.41 -16.28 -5.67
N VAL A 253 11.32 -17.01 -5.86
CA VAL A 253 10.29 -17.22 -4.84
C VAL A 253 9.51 -18.49 -5.14
N SER A 254 9.09 -19.20 -4.10
CA SER A 254 8.14 -20.31 -4.24
C SER A 254 6.90 -20.06 -3.38
N THR A 255 5.78 -20.67 -3.76
CA THR A 255 4.52 -20.55 -3.05
C THR A 255 4.04 -21.93 -2.59
N LYS A 256 3.46 -21.98 -1.36
CA LYS A 256 2.83 -23.20 -0.82
C LYS A 256 1.47 -22.86 -0.31
N GLY A 257 0.45 -23.48 -0.86
CA GLY A 257 -0.95 -23.32 -0.49
C GLY A 257 -1.58 -24.65 -0.07
N ARG A 258 -2.83 -24.60 0.36
CA ARG A 258 -3.62 -25.77 0.76
C ARG A 258 -3.87 -26.70 -0.43
N VAL A 259 -4.08 -26.15 -1.63
CA VAL A 259 -4.30 -26.90 -2.86
C VAL A 259 -3.03 -26.92 -3.71
N GLN A 260 -2.82 -28.04 -4.42
CA GLN A 260 -1.63 -28.26 -5.25
C GLN A 260 -1.43 -27.19 -6.33
N GLU A 261 -2.51 -26.62 -6.84
CA GLU A 261 -2.47 -25.54 -7.84
C GLU A 261 -1.65 -24.31 -7.39
N TRP A 262 -1.57 -24.08 -6.09
CA TRP A 262 -0.86 -22.93 -5.50
C TRP A 262 0.57 -23.24 -5.06
N GLN A 263 1.03 -24.46 -5.31
CA GLN A 263 2.42 -24.87 -5.07
C GLN A 263 3.24 -24.60 -6.32
N LYS A 264 3.91 -23.47 -6.39
CA LYS A 264 4.64 -23.01 -7.57
C LYS A 264 6.04 -22.53 -7.18
N SER A 265 7.00 -22.73 -8.09
CA SER A 265 8.32 -22.13 -8.03
C SER A 265 8.46 -21.13 -9.18
N TYR A 266 8.82 -19.91 -8.85
CA TYR A 266 9.04 -18.82 -9.78
C TYR A 266 10.55 -18.60 -9.93
N LYS A 267 11.04 -18.71 -11.15
CA LYS A 267 12.46 -18.61 -11.49
C LYS A 267 12.69 -17.47 -12.46
N GLY A 268 13.91 -16.98 -12.53
CA GLY A 268 14.33 -16.05 -13.58
C GLY A 268 14.16 -16.70 -14.95
N LEU A 269 13.30 -16.15 -15.80
CA LEU A 269 13.01 -16.70 -17.13
C LEU A 269 13.92 -16.10 -18.20
N ASN A 270 14.40 -14.87 -17.98
CA ASN A 270 15.22 -14.13 -18.93
C ASN A 270 16.67 -14.11 -18.48
N GLN A 271 17.57 -13.83 -19.44
CA GLN A 271 18.95 -13.49 -19.11
C GLN A 271 18.96 -12.20 -18.29
N ALA A 272 19.69 -12.18 -17.19
CA ALA A 272 19.88 -10.99 -16.38
C ALA A 272 20.52 -9.85 -17.21
N ILE A 273 20.20 -8.62 -16.88
CA ILE A 273 20.86 -7.46 -17.51
C ILE A 273 22.26 -7.28 -16.92
N ASP A 274 22.38 -7.47 -15.62
CA ASP A 274 23.66 -7.33 -14.93
C ASP A 274 23.66 -8.13 -13.63
N THR A 275 24.52 -9.14 -13.54
CA THR A 275 24.69 -9.97 -12.35
C THR A 275 25.79 -9.47 -11.43
N GLU A 276 26.55 -8.46 -11.82
CA GLU A 276 27.78 -8.06 -11.13
C GLU A 276 27.76 -6.65 -10.54
N ILE A 277 27.00 -5.72 -11.14
CA ILE A 277 26.95 -4.35 -10.62
C ILE A 277 26.69 -4.34 -9.12
N PRO A 278 27.48 -3.63 -8.28
CA PRO A 278 27.18 -3.44 -6.87
C PRO A 278 25.76 -2.90 -6.68
N LEU A 279 24.93 -3.64 -5.92
CA LEU A 279 23.53 -3.34 -5.75
C LEU A 279 23.19 -3.19 -4.25
N VAL A 280 22.58 -2.07 -3.92
CA VAL A 280 22.00 -1.81 -2.60
C VAL A 280 20.49 -1.67 -2.75
N VAL A 281 19.72 -2.34 -1.87
CA VAL A 281 18.27 -2.17 -1.80
C VAL A 281 17.90 -1.47 -0.50
N LEU A 282 17.26 -0.30 -0.61
CA LEU A 282 16.76 0.43 0.55
C LEU A 282 15.39 -0.08 0.94
N VAL A 283 15.21 -0.36 2.22
CA VAL A 283 13.93 -0.84 2.77
C VAL A 283 13.60 -0.17 4.10
N ASN A 284 12.30 -0.14 4.44
CA ASN A 284 11.81 0.27 5.74
C ASN A 284 10.57 -0.52 6.14
N LYS A 285 9.96 -0.19 7.28
CA LYS A 285 8.74 -0.85 7.77
C LYS A 285 7.51 -0.73 6.84
N GLY A 286 7.54 0.18 5.86
CA GLY A 286 6.53 0.29 4.80
C GLY A 286 6.80 -0.60 3.59
N SER A 287 7.99 -1.20 3.50
CA SER A 287 8.32 -2.17 2.44
C SER A 287 7.65 -3.51 2.72
N ALA A 288 6.73 -3.94 1.87
CA ALA A 288 5.91 -5.14 2.11
C ALA A 288 5.73 -6.02 0.87
N SER A 289 5.42 -7.30 1.06
CA SER A 289 4.98 -8.23 0.01
C SER A 289 5.98 -8.33 -1.16
N ALA A 290 5.64 -7.86 -2.39
CA ALA A 290 6.52 -7.88 -3.56
C ALA A 290 7.87 -7.18 -3.30
N SER A 291 7.90 -6.10 -2.51
CA SER A 291 9.15 -5.46 -2.07
C SER A 291 10.02 -6.41 -1.24
N GLU A 292 9.37 -7.26 -0.43
CA GLU A 292 10.06 -8.24 0.40
C GLU A 292 10.52 -9.45 -0.42
N ILE A 293 9.82 -9.78 -1.50
CA ILE A 293 10.28 -10.80 -2.47
C ILE A 293 11.58 -10.31 -3.14
N VAL A 294 11.60 -9.07 -3.65
CA VAL A 294 12.80 -8.51 -4.29
C VAL A 294 13.95 -8.41 -3.30
N SER A 295 13.76 -7.72 -2.18
CA SER A 295 14.83 -7.54 -1.18
C SER A 295 15.30 -8.87 -0.60
N GLY A 296 14.37 -9.77 -0.26
CA GLY A 296 14.68 -11.06 0.34
C GLY A 296 15.36 -12.03 -0.62
N SER A 297 14.93 -12.12 -1.89
CA SER A 297 15.58 -12.98 -2.88
C SER A 297 16.99 -12.49 -3.20
N LEU A 298 17.19 -11.19 -3.34
CA LEU A 298 18.52 -10.59 -3.57
C LEU A 298 19.44 -10.78 -2.35
N GLN A 299 18.90 -10.73 -1.13
CA GLN A 299 19.64 -11.01 0.10
C GLN A 299 20.03 -12.49 0.19
N ASP A 300 19.09 -13.40 -0.01
CA ASP A 300 19.31 -14.86 0.13
C ASP A 300 20.28 -15.42 -0.93
N LEU A 301 20.30 -14.81 -2.11
CA LEU A 301 21.24 -15.15 -3.19
C LEU A 301 22.57 -14.40 -3.07
N ASP A 302 22.78 -13.60 -2.03
CA ASP A 302 23.97 -12.76 -1.82
C ASP A 302 24.26 -11.84 -3.02
N ARG A 303 23.20 -11.34 -3.69
CA ARG A 303 23.30 -10.49 -4.86
C ARG A 303 23.29 -9.00 -4.54
N ALA A 304 22.64 -8.61 -3.46
CA ALA A 304 22.56 -7.24 -3.01
C ALA A 304 22.82 -7.11 -1.51
N VAL A 305 23.17 -5.92 -1.09
CA VAL A 305 23.16 -5.50 0.32
C VAL A 305 21.82 -4.84 0.60
N ILE A 306 21.12 -5.30 1.63
CA ILE A 306 19.86 -4.72 2.09
C ILE A 306 20.17 -3.73 3.21
N LEU A 307 19.75 -2.50 3.03
CA LEU A 307 20.04 -1.39 3.97
C LEU A 307 18.75 -0.71 4.40
N GLY A 308 18.62 -0.41 5.68
CA GLY A 308 17.49 0.35 6.23
C GLY A 308 16.90 -0.24 7.49
N GLN A 309 15.59 -0.42 7.52
CA GLN A 309 14.85 -0.93 8.66
C GLN A 309 14.18 -2.27 8.31
N LYS A 310 13.88 -3.07 9.35
CA LYS A 310 13.11 -4.30 9.22
C LYS A 310 11.81 -4.03 8.45
N THR A 311 11.53 -4.86 7.45
CA THR A 311 10.34 -4.73 6.59
C THR A 311 9.06 -5.15 7.31
N PHE A 312 7.93 -5.00 6.64
CA PHE A 312 6.59 -5.24 7.20
C PHE A 312 6.35 -6.69 7.64
N GLY A 313 6.77 -7.67 6.84
CA GLY A 313 6.57 -9.10 7.11
C GLY A 313 5.25 -9.64 6.56
N LYS A 314 4.90 -9.31 5.31
CA LYS A 314 3.75 -9.89 4.60
C LYS A 314 4.20 -11.01 3.69
N GLY A 315 4.08 -12.25 4.16
CA GLY A 315 4.42 -13.48 3.42
C GLY A 315 3.21 -14.22 2.85
N LEU A 316 2.06 -13.56 2.67
CA LEU A 316 0.82 -14.11 2.14
C LEU A 316 0.62 -13.71 0.67
N VAL A 317 0.15 -14.67 -0.13
CA VAL A 317 -0.19 -14.48 -1.55
C VAL A 317 -1.69 -14.48 -1.73
N GLN A 318 -2.20 -13.42 -2.33
CA GLN A 318 -3.61 -13.31 -2.71
C GLN A 318 -3.78 -13.64 -4.18
N THR A 319 -4.90 -14.31 -4.48
CA THR A 319 -5.40 -14.54 -5.83
C THR A 319 -6.77 -13.91 -5.96
N THR A 320 -7.02 -13.26 -7.11
CA THR A 320 -8.33 -12.68 -7.39
C THR A 320 -9.16 -13.62 -8.25
N ARG A 321 -10.40 -13.85 -7.85
CA ARG A 321 -11.41 -14.64 -8.56
C ARG A 321 -12.56 -13.75 -8.97
N ASN A 322 -13.03 -13.88 -10.21
CA ASN A 322 -14.24 -13.20 -10.65
C ASN A 322 -15.45 -13.87 -10.01
N LEU A 323 -16.36 -13.08 -9.53
CA LEU A 323 -17.67 -13.47 -9.05
C LEU A 323 -18.75 -12.95 -10.00
N SER A 324 -20.02 -13.22 -9.69
CA SER A 324 -21.16 -12.70 -10.44
C SER A 324 -21.24 -11.17 -10.34
N TYR A 325 -21.98 -10.55 -11.27
CA TYR A 325 -22.24 -9.11 -11.28
C TYR A 325 -20.96 -8.26 -11.21
N ASN A 326 -19.98 -8.60 -12.04
CA ASN A 326 -18.70 -7.88 -12.17
C ASN A 326 -17.96 -7.66 -10.84
N SER A 327 -18.27 -8.43 -9.80
CA SER A 327 -17.60 -8.37 -8.51
C SER A 327 -16.42 -9.35 -8.46
N LYS A 328 -15.54 -9.20 -7.46
CA LYS A 328 -14.37 -10.05 -7.30
C LYS A 328 -14.18 -10.47 -5.85
N LEU A 329 -13.56 -11.63 -5.68
CA LEU A 329 -13.00 -12.09 -4.41
C LEU A 329 -11.48 -12.09 -4.53
N LYS A 330 -10.80 -11.29 -3.72
CA LYS A 330 -9.36 -11.36 -3.48
C LYS A 330 -9.16 -12.23 -2.26
N VAL A 331 -8.56 -13.41 -2.40
CA VAL A 331 -8.43 -14.40 -1.34
C VAL A 331 -6.99 -14.87 -1.16
N THR A 332 -6.57 -15.01 0.08
CA THR A 332 -5.26 -15.59 0.42
C THR A 332 -5.25 -17.09 0.11
N THR A 333 -4.42 -17.50 -0.85
CA THR A 333 -4.34 -18.87 -1.35
C THR A 333 -3.06 -19.59 -0.97
N ALA A 334 -1.99 -18.87 -0.63
CA ALA A 334 -0.68 -19.44 -0.33
C ALA A 334 0.15 -18.54 0.59
N LYS A 335 1.19 -19.13 1.18
CA LYS A 335 2.35 -18.43 1.75
C LYS A 335 3.48 -18.48 0.73
N TYR A 336 4.35 -17.46 0.71
CA TYR A 336 5.54 -17.51 -0.13
C TYR A 336 6.82 -17.70 0.68
N TYR A 337 7.80 -18.29 0.01
CA TYR A 337 9.11 -18.65 0.54
C TYR A 337 10.18 -18.13 -0.40
N ILE A 338 11.15 -17.42 0.12
CA ILE A 338 12.29 -16.89 -0.64
C ILE A 338 13.41 -17.94 -0.75
N PRO A 339 14.47 -17.73 -1.52
CA PRO A 339 15.41 -18.79 -1.93
C PRO A 339 16.05 -19.61 -0.80
N SER A 340 16.25 -19.04 0.39
CA SER A 340 16.73 -19.79 1.55
C SER A 340 15.72 -20.80 2.10
N GLY A 341 14.46 -20.76 1.65
CA GLY A 341 13.35 -21.55 2.15
C GLY A 341 12.57 -20.92 3.30
N ARG A 342 12.98 -19.73 3.76
CA ARG A 342 12.27 -19.03 4.86
C ARG A 342 10.98 -18.37 4.40
N CYS A 343 9.96 -18.41 5.28
CA CYS A 343 8.74 -17.64 5.16
C CYS A 343 8.85 -16.37 6.01
N ILE A 344 8.64 -15.21 5.41
CA ILE A 344 8.85 -13.93 6.11
C ILE A 344 7.60 -13.43 6.84
N GLN A 345 6.49 -14.18 6.83
CA GLN A 345 5.23 -13.78 7.46
C GLN A 345 5.43 -13.50 8.96
N SER A 346 5.10 -12.27 9.40
CA SER A 346 5.31 -11.84 10.78
C SER A 346 4.11 -12.04 11.69
N LEU A 347 2.89 -12.10 11.13
CA LEU A 347 1.64 -12.25 11.88
C LEU A 347 1.03 -13.63 11.62
N ASP A 348 0.65 -14.33 12.67
CA ASP A 348 -0.01 -15.63 12.56
C ASP A 348 -1.53 -15.45 12.69
N TYR A 349 -2.20 -15.30 11.54
CA TYR A 349 -3.66 -15.13 11.48
C TYR A 349 -4.46 -16.38 11.85
N SER A 350 -3.81 -17.55 11.93
CA SER A 350 -4.45 -18.79 12.36
C SER A 350 -4.58 -18.88 13.89
N ASN A 351 -3.81 -18.08 14.64
CA ASN A 351 -3.81 -18.05 16.09
C ASN A 351 -4.15 -16.63 16.59
N ARG A 352 -5.39 -16.48 17.07
CA ARG A 352 -5.87 -15.26 17.72
C ARG A 352 -5.92 -15.47 19.23
N ASP A 353 -5.71 -14.41 19.99
CA ASP A 353 -5.92 -14.45 21.44
C ASP A 353 -7.43 -14.39 21.78
N GLU A 354 -7.75 -14.47 23.09
CA GLU A 354 -9.13 -14.45 23.59
C GLU A 354 -9.90 -13.17 23.21
N ASN A 355 -9.17 -12.08 22.86
CA ASN A 355 -9.73 -10.83 22.40
C ASN A 355 -9.76 -10.71 20.86
N GLY A 356 -9.46 -11.80 20.14
CA GLY A 356 -9.41 -11.83 18.68
C GLY A 356 -8.16 -11.19 18.06
N LYS A 357 -7.20 -10.76 18.86
CA LYS A 357 -5.98 -10.10 18.38
C LYS A 357 -5.00 -11.12 17.82
N VAL A 358 -4.48 -10.82 16.63
CA VAL A 358 -3.48 -11.64 15.94
C VAL A 358 -2.12 -11.52 16.64
N LYS A 359 -1.49 -12.65 16.92
CA LYS A 359 -0.17 -12.71 17.56
C LYS A 359 0.94 -12.56 16.51
N LYS A 360 2.01 -11.86 16.89
CA LYS A 360 3.27 -11.90 16.15
C LYS A 360 3.95 -13.24 16.37
N VAL A 361 4.66 -13.73 15.36
CA VAL A 361 5.60 -14.85 15.54
C VAL A 361 6.63 -14.42 16.57
N ALA A 362 6.71 -15.14 17.69
CA ALA A 362 7.66 -14.82 18.75
C ALA A 362 9.10 -15.04 18.27
N ASP A 363 10.03 -14.18 18.68
CA ASP A 363 11.44 -14.28 18.28
C ASP A 363 12.06 -15.65 18.62
N SER A 364 11.57 -16.30 19.68
CA SER A 364 11.97 -17.66 20.08
C SER A 364 11.51 -18.77 19.14
N LEU A 365 10.49 -18.49 18.30
CA LEU A 365 9.95 -19.43 17.30
C LEU A 365 10.55 -19.21 15.92
N MET A 366 11.37 -18.17 15.74
CA MET A 366 12.02 -17.87 14.48
C MET A 366 13.09 -18.91 14.15
N THR A 367 13.00 -19.50 12.97
CA THR A 367 13.96 -20.47 12.47
C THR A 367 15.13 -19.77 11.77
N VAL A 368 16.32 -20.31 11.96
CA VAL A 368 17.56 -19.81 11.34
C VAL A 368 17.76 -20.49 9.98
N PHE A 369 17.99 -19.68 8.96
CA PHE A 369 18.31 -20.10 7.60
C PHE A 369 19.68 -19.55 7.18
N LYS A 370 20.15 -20.00 6.02
CA LYS A 370 21.42 -19.57 5.42
C LYS A 370 21.19 -19.01 4.02
N THR A 371 21.86 -17.91 3.72
CA THR A 371 21.98 -17.40 2.35
C THR A 371 22.86 -18.32 1.51
N LYS A 372 22.92 -18.11 0.20
CA LYS A 372 23.75 -18.89 -0.74
C LYS A 372 25.23 -18.97 -0.32
N LYS A 373 25.77 -17.88 0.26
CA LYS A 373 27.15 -17.82 0.76
C LYS A 373 27.29 -18.11 2.27
N GLY A 374 26.20 -18.58 2.93
CA GLY A 374 26.24 -19.05 4.32
C GLY A 374 25.99 -17.97 5.38
N ARG A 375 25.63 -16.75 5.03
CA ARG A 375 25.22 -15.72 6.01
C ARG A 375 23.93 -16.16 6.74
N THR A 376 23.83 -15.81 8.01
CA THR A 376 22.66 -16.18 8.83
C THR A 376 21.52 -15.22 8.60
N VAL A 377 20.33 -15.75 8.29
CA VAL A 377 19.06 -15.02 8.15
C VAL A 377 17.95 -15.75 8.93
N LYS A 378 16.88 -15.06 9.26
CA LYS A 378 15.76 -15.62 10.05
C LYS A 378 14.44 -15.47 9.30
N ASP A 379 13.47 -16.34 9.62
CA ASP A 379 12.08 -16.23 9.19
C ASP A 379 11.20 -15.44 10.17
N GLY A 380 9.87 -15.42 9.93
CA GLY A 380 8.86 -15.00 10.90
C GLY A 380 8.82 -13.51 11.23
N GLY A 381 9.57 -12.67 10.54
CA GLY A 381 9.64 -11.29 10.95
C GLY A 381 9.86 -10.24 9.86
N GLY A 382 9.58 -10.54 8.59
CA GLY A 382 9.97 -9.70 7.47
C GLY A 382 11.45 -9.87 7.12
N ILE A 383 11.96 -9.01 6.26
CA ILE A 383 13.37 -8.97 5.88
C ILE A 383 14.12 -8.09 6.89
N ILE A 384 15.10 -8.69 7.56
CA ILE A 384 16.02 -7.96 8.42
C ILE A 384 17.15 -7.46 7.52
N PRO A 385 17.40 -6.14 7.43
CA PRO A 385 18.49 -5.60 6.63
C PRO A 385 19.87 -6.11 7.06
N ASP A 386 20.79 -6.18 6.11
CA ASP A 386 22.22 -6.46 6.38
C ASP A 386 22.88 -5.31 7.16
N LEU A 387 22.47 -4.08 6.86
CA LEU A 387 22.87 -2.87 7.54
C LEU A 387 21.63 -2.13 8.05
N ILE A 388 21.48 -2.09 9.37
CA ILE A 388 20.34 -1.46 10.02
C ILE A 388 20.62 0.03 10.22
N THR A 389 19.69 0.89 9.75
CA THR A 389 19.71 2.32 10.05
C THR A 389 18.72 2.65 11.16
N GLN A 390 19.06 3.65 11.96
CA GLN A 390 18.12 4.18 12.93
C GLN A 390 16.96 4.90 12.21
N GLU A 391 15.76 4.76 12.74
CA GLU A 391 14.63 5.54 12.26
C GLU A 391 14.84 7.00 12.64
N THR A 392 14.99 7.87 11.65
CA THR A 392 14.90 9.30 11.89
C THR A 392 13.43 9.62 12.11
N LYS A 393 13.00 9.64 13.37
CA LYS A 393 11.66 10.12 13.70
C LYS A 393 11.65 11.60 13.36
N GLY A 394 10.89 11.98 12.34
CA GLY A 394 10.60 13.39 12.09
C GLY A 394 10.03 14.01 13.37
N SER A 395 10.46 15.22 13.71
CA SER A 395 9.93 15.92 14.88
C SER A 395 8.41 16.00 14.80
N LYS A 396 7.72 15.93 15.93
CA LYS A 396 6.25 16.07 15.95
C LYS A 396 5.79 17.37 15.30
N ILE A 397 6.54 18.44 15.50
CA ILE A 397 6.28 19.72 14.87
C ILE A 397 6.32 19.62 13.33
N LEU A 398 7.31 18.95 12.75
CA LEU A 398 7.39 18.75 11.30
C LEU A 398 6.18 17.95 10.77
N GLN A 399 5.79 16.90 11.50
CA GLN A 399 4.60 16.11 11.15
C GLN A 399 3.32 16.96 11.20
N THR A 400 3.20 17.88 12.16
CA THR A 400 2.04 18.77 12.26
C THR A 400 2.04 19.85 11.19
N LEU A 401 3.19 20.43 10.88
CA LEU A 401 3.35 21.38 9.77
C LEU A 401 2.98 20.75 8.42
N ASP A 402 3.39 19.49 8.17
CA ASP A 402 3.02 18.76 6.95
C ASP A 402 1.54 18.37 6.94
N ARG A 403 1.02 17.83 8.06
CA ARG A 403 -0.38 17.43 8.17
C ARG A 403 -1.34 18.59 7.92
N ASN A 404 -1.02 19.77 8.47
CA ASN A 404 -1.80 20.98 8.31
C ASN A 404 -1.48 21.76 7.03
N LEU A 405 -0.64 21.18 6.15
CA LEU A 405 -0.22 21.77 4.87
C LEU A 405 0.48 23.13 4.98
N LEU A 406 1.04 23.48 6.14
CA LEU A 406 1.65 24.81 6.34
C LEU A 406 2.90 25.03 5.52
N ILE A 407 3.72 23.98 5.34
CA ILE A 407 4.88 24.04 4.46
C ILE A 407 4.41 24.20 3.00
N PHE A 408 3.41 23.42 2.60
CA PHE A 408 2.84 23.49 1.25
C PHE A 408 2.25 24.87 0.95
N ASP A 409 1.52 25.45 1.90
CA ASP A 409 0.91 26.77 1.75
C ASP A 409 1.97 27.88 1.64
N PHE A 410 3.00 27.80 2.48
CA PHE A 410 4.13 28.75 2.38
C PHE A 410 4.84 28.67 1.04
N VAL A 411 5.14 27.45 0.56
CA VAL A 411 5.81 27.27 -0.75
C VAL A 411 4.90 27.75 -1.89
N THR A 412 3.61 27.52 -1.80
CA THR A 412 2.64 28.00 -2.78
C THR A 412 2.63 29.53 -2.83
N ASP A 413 2.55 30.20 -1.68
CA ASP A 413 2.62 31.65 -1.57
C ASP A 413 3.98 32.20 -2.02
N TYR A 414 5.07 31.53 -1.66
CA TYR A 414 6.41 31.87 -2.11
C TYR A 414 6.52 31.85 -3.65
N CYS A 415 6.02 30.79 -4.29
CA CYS A 415 6.02 30.68 -5.74
C CYS A 415 5.11 31.72 -6.44
N ILE A 416 4.02 32.14 -5.80
CA ILE A 416 3.17 33.22 -6.31
C ILE A 416 3.92 34.55 -6.27
N ARG A 417 4.63 34.85 -5.18
CA ARG A 417 5.37 36.12 -4.99
C ARG A 417 6.66 36.21 -5.82
N ASN A 418 7.40 35.11 -5.94
CA ASN A 418 8.75 35.11 -6.52
C ASN A 418 8.83 34.42 -7.90
N GLY A 419 7.73 33.80 -8.37
CA GLY A 419 7.75 32.94 -9.55
C GLY A 419 8.23 31.53 -9.25
N LYS A 420 7.93 30.59 -10.16
CA LYS A 420 8.42 29.21 -10.06
C LYS A 420 9.88 29.14 -10.47
N PRO A 421 10.75 28.46 -9.72
CA PRO A 421 12.14 28.25 -10.13
C PRO A 421 12.21 27.48 -11.45
N ALA A 422 13.10 27.87 -12.34
CA ALA A 422 13.31 27.17 -13.61
C ALA A 422 13.97 25.80 -13.40
N ASN A 423 14.81 25.67 -12.36
CA ASN A 423 15.44 24.41 -11.93
C ASN A 423 15.42 24.34 -10.41
N PHE A 424 14.80 23.29 -9.87
CA PHE A 424 14.71 23.07 -8.42
C PHE A 424 16.03 22.64 -7.78
N ASP A 425 16.97 22.05 -8.54
CA ASP A 425 18.28 21.63 -8.03
C ASP A 425 19.14 22.82 -7.57
N ASN A 426 18.84 24.01 -8.08
CA ASN A 426 19.58 25.25 -7.78
C ASN A 426 18.86 26.12 -6.73
N VAL A 427 17.75 25.66 -6.15
CA VAL A 427 17.05 26.44 -5.12
C VAL A 427 17.83 26.39 -3.81
N GLN A 428 18.36 27.51 -3.40
CA GLN A 428 18.99 27.70 -2.10
C GLN A 428 18.10 28.59 -1.23
N LEU A 429 17.66 28.05 -0.11
CA LEU A 429 16.92 28.82 0.89
C LEU A 429 17.88 29.75 1.63
N THR A 430 17.50 31.00 1.73
CA THR A 430 18.25 32.04 2.46
C THR A 430 17.75 32.17 3.90
N GLU A 431 18.52 32.88 4.74
CA GLU A 431 18.02 33.24 6.09
C GLU A 431 16.73 34.06 6.05
N LYS A 432 16.59 34.90 5.01
CA LYS A 432 15.35 35.67 4.81
C LYS A 432 14.16 34.76 4.55
N ASP A 433 14.32 33.73 3.70
CA ASP A 433 13.23 32.77 3.42
C ASP A 433 12.81 32.01 4.69
N TRP A 434 13.79 31.70 5.55
CA TRP A 434 13.53 31.09 6.85
C TRP A 434 12.75 32.03 7.78
N LEU A 435 13.14 33.29 7.87
CA LEU A 435 12.43 34.30 8.67
C LEU A 435 11.01 34.53 8.14
N ASP A 436 10.86 34.60 6.82
CA ASP A 436 9.54 34.72 6.18
C ASP A 436 8.65 33.52 6.51
N PHE A 437 9.19 32.29 6.51
CA PHE A 437 8.48 31.11 6.95
C PHE A 437 8.07 31.17 8.43
N MET A 438 8.98 31.59 9.30
CA MET A 438 8.67 31.73 10.74
C MET A 438 7.57 32.78 10.99
N MET A 439 7.58 33.89 10.25
CA MET A 439 6.51 34.88 10.30
C MET A 439 5.20 34.32 9.75
N PHE A 440 5.24 33.54 8.67
CA PHE A 440 4.06 32.95 8.07
C PHE A 440 3.34 31.99 9.02
N ILE A 441 4.09 31.17 9.79
CA ILE A 441 3.49 30.18 10.70
C ILE A 441 3.12 30.77 12.07
N LYS A 442 3.56 31.98 12.42
CA LYS A 442 3.44 32.57 13.77
C LYS A 442 2.01 32.49 14.35
N ASP A 443 1.00 32.78 13.50
CA ASP A 443 -0.41 32.81 13.90
C ASP A 443 -1.21 31.60 13.37
N LYS A 444 -0.51 30.52 12.95
CA LYS A 444 -1.12 29.30 12.48
C LYS A 444 -1.19 28.25 13.58
N ASP A 445 -2.20 27.39 13.47
CA ASP A 445 -2.32 26.23 14.36
C ASP A 445 -1.37 25.12 13.90
N TYR A 446 -0.20 25.05 14.54
CA TYR A 446 0.78 23.95 14.36
C TYR A 446 1.16 23.32 15.69
N ASP A 447 0.41 23.61 16.74
CA ASP A 447 0.60 23.00 18.04
C ASP A 447 0.19 21.52 18.03
N TYR A 448 0.76 20.77 18.93
CA TYR A 448 0.46 19.36 19.09
C TYR A 448 0.52 18.97 20.56
N VAL A 449 -0.41 18.11 20.96
CA VAL A 449 -0.42 17.55 22.32
C VAL A 449 0.50 16.34 22.35
N THR A 450 1.50 16.35 23.22
CA THR A 450 2.38 15.19 23.44
C THR A 450 1.62 14.07 24.16
N GLN A 451 2.19 12.85 24.12
CA GLN A 451 1.59 11.75 24.91
C GLN A 451 1.65 12.02 26.40
N GLU A 452 2.74 12.63 26.84
CA GLU A 452 2.96 13.04 28.23
C GLU A 452 1.91 14.05 28.66
N GLU A 453 1.62 15.08 27.85
CA GLU A 453 0.57 16.06 28.11
C GLU A 453 -0.83 15.42 28.14
N LYS A 454 -1.11 14.46 27.26
CA LYS A 454 -2.36 13.69 27.32
C LYS A 454 -2.48 12.90 28.61
N GLN A 455 -1.44 12.17 29.00
CA GLN A 455 -1.42 11.41 30.24
C GLN A 455 -1.58 12.30 31.47
N ILE A 456 -0.94 13.48 31.47
CA ILE A 456 -1.10 14.47 32.55
C ILE A 456 -2.54 14.97 32.56
N THR A 457 -3.15 15.23 31.42
CA THR A 457 -4.53 15.70 31.32
C THR A 457 -5.52 14.62 31.76
N GLU A 458 -5.30 13.38 31.35
CA GLU A 458 -6.10 12.22 31.79
C GLU A 458 -5.97 12.00 33.30
N LEU A 459 -4.74 12.09 33.83
CA LEU A 459 -4.50 11.97 35.28
C LEU A 459 -5.20 13.10 36.04
N LYS A 460 -5.08 14.35 35.58
CA LYS A 460 -5.77 15.49 36.20
C LYS A 460 -7.29 15.32 36.18
N THR A 461 -7.84 14.79 35.10
CA THR A 461 -9.28 14.51 34.99
C THR A 461 -9.71 13.43 35.98
N ALA A 462 -8.96 12.32 36.06
CA ALA A 462 -9.23 11.24 37.01
C ALA A 462 -9.16 11.74 38.47
N LEU A 463 -8.13 12.52 38.83
CA LEU A 463 -7.98 13.11 40.17
C LEU A 463 -9.12 14.04 40.51
N LYS A 464 -9.65 14.80 39.54
CA LYS A 464 -10.79 15.65 39.71
C LYS A 464 -12.08 14.88 39.96
N GLU A 465 -12.29 13.79 39.23
CA GLU A 465 -13.43 12.88 39.41
C GLU A 465 -13.39 12.20 40.81
N GLU A 466 -12.21 11.85 41.28
CA GLU A 466 -11.99 11.23 42.58
C GLU A 466 -11.91 12.26 43.75
N LYS A 467 -12.00 13.57 43.48
CA LYS A 467 -11.89 14.70 44.45
C LYS A 467 -10.57 14.72 45.23
N MET A 468 -9.50 14.24 44.57
CA MET A 468 -8.14 14.19 45.16
C MET A 468 -7.23 15.31 44.62
N GLU A 469 -7.78 16.42 44.11
CA GLU A 469 -7.00 17.52 43.52
C GLU A 469 -6.01 18.16 44.50
N ASP A 470 -6.33 18.19 45.79
CA ASP A 470 -5.50 18.84 46.82
C ASP A 470 -4.32 17.99 47.30
N GLU A 471 -4.33 16.66 47.06
CA GLU A 471 -3.30 15.75 47.52
C GLU A 471 -2.08 15.64 46.58
N VAL A 472 -2.18 16.16 45.35
CA VAL A 472 -1.15 16.04 44.28
C VAL A 472 -0.43 17.36 44.01
N GLN A 473 -0.78 18.46 44.70
CA GLN A 473 -0.07 19.76 44.59
C GLN A 473 1.18 19.85 45.49
N GLN A 474 1.51 18.80 46.23
CA GLN A 474 2.79 18.65 46.95
C GLN A 474 3.75 17.77 46.16
#